data_0d846b903ec48fd53e0a24c3e4e38f5c
#
_entry.id   0d846b903ec48fd53e0a24c3e4e38f5c
#
_cell.length_a   1.000
_cell.length_b   1.000
_cell.length_c   1.000
_cell.angle_alpha   90.00
_cell.angle_beta   90.00
_cell.angle_gamma   90.00
#
_symmetry.space_group_name_H-M   'P 1'
#
loop_
_entity.id
_entity.type
_entity.pdbx_description
1 polymer ?
#
loop_
_entity_poly.entity_id
_entity_poly.type
_entity_poly.pdbx_seq_one_letter_code
_entity_poly.pdbx_strand_id
1 'polypeptide(L)'
;MPDGAKLVLSDDPEDFLDGTGRVIQGQRATKGLLGELTRAQEDLKTYAADASARFKELEANRKAKATSQKKIEKQIAAAEKLESELAKEEKERLARLEKEAQAKAQTAWLDSGILKDLDTGATERGRKAVEYATAQIGKPYQWGAEGPKSYDCSGLTSQAWVSAGQTIPRTSQQQWKQLKRVDVEDMRPGDLIIYFDDASHVGMYVGDGSVVHAPRPGRSITIAGAGSMPILGVVRPDTAPGQASTPKG
;
A
#
# COMPACT_ATOMS: atom_id res chain seq x y z
N MET A 1 56.14 -22.61 39.57
CA MET A 1 56.29 -24.01 40.00
C MET A 1 55.22 -24.84 39.30
N PRO A 2 55.55 -26.05 38.82
CA PRO A 2 54.52 -26.96 38.24
C PRO A 2 53.48 -27.32 39.31
N ASP A 3 52.20 -27.43 38.88
CA ASP A 3 51.06 -27.69 39.78
C ASP A 3 51.22 -28.96 40.64
N GLY A 4 51.90 -29.97 40.10
CA GLY A 4 52.24 -31.20 40.84
C GLY A 4 53.20 -30.97 42.06
N ALA A 5 54.07 -29.95 42.03
CA ALA A 5 54.95 -29.63 43.15
C ALA A 5 54.19 -28.90 44.27
N LYS A 6 53.11 -28.18 43.92
CA LYS A 6 52.27 -27.51 44.94
C LYS A 6 51.37 -28.51 45.67
N LEU A 7 50.95 -29.60 45.00
CA LEU A 7 50.15 -30.65 45.62
C LEU A 7 50.91 -31.38 46.73
N VAL A 8 52.23 -31.63 46.52
CA VAL A 8 53.09 -32.36 47.47
C VAL A 8 53.47 -31.48 48.67
N LEU A 9 53.37 -30.15 48.53
CA LEU A 9 53.72 -29.17 49.60
C LEU A 9 52.48 -28.62 50.30
N SER A 10 51.29 -29.14 50.02
CA SER A 10 50.03 -28.76 50.65
C SER A 10 49.83 -29.58 51.93
N ASP A 11 49.47 -28.92 53.03
CA ASP A 11 49.15 -29.56 54.31
C ASP A 11 47.84 -30.38 54.22
N ASP A 12 46.97 -30.11 53.23
CA ASP A 12 45.78 -30.86 52.95
C ASP A 12 45.59 -31.04 51.40
N PRO A 13 45.90 -32.25 50.86
CA PRO A 13 45.76 -32.54 49.42
C PRO A 13 44.33 -32.51 48.92
N GLU A 14 43.34 -32.79 49.77
CA GLU A 14 41.91 -32.80 49.34
C GLU A 14 41.43 -31.36 49.12
N ASP A 15 41.77 -30.43 50.02
CA ASP A 15 41.48 -29.01 49.89
C ASP A 15 42.14 -28.37 48.65
N PHE A 16 43.35 -28.82 48.29
CA PHE A 16 44.05 -28.37 47.10
C PHE A 16 43.34 -28.84 45.83
N LEU A 17 42.94 -30.12 45.78
CA LEU A 17 42.24 -30.66 44.64
C LEU A 17 40.84 -30.02 44.45
N ASP A 18 40.12 -29.82 45.54
CA ASP A 18 38.83 -29.11 45.54
C ASP A 18 38.95 -27.64 45.09
N GLY A 19 39.99 -26.95 45.57
CA GLY A 19 40.33 -25.60 45.15
C GLY A 19 40.64 -25.51 43.65
N THR A 20 41.45 -26.49 43.17
CA THR A 20 41.78 -26.58 41.74
C THR A 20 40.55 -26.88 40.87
N GLY A 21 39.68 -27.76 41.37
CA GLY A 21 38.39 -28.05 40.70
C GLY A 21 37.52 -26.81 40.58
N ARG A 22 37.41 -26.02 41.63
CA ARG A 22 36.66 -24.74 41.63
C ARG A 22 37.24 -23.72 40.65
N VAL A 23 38.56 -23.59 40.59
CA VAL A 23 39.26 -22.72 39.64
C VAL A 23 38.97 -23.14 38.17
N ILE A 24 39.05 -24.45 37.87
CA ILE A 24 38.76 -24.98 36.54
C ILE A 24 37.29 -24.74 36.14
N GLN A 25 36.34 -24.94 37.07
CA GLN A 25 34.94 -24.62 36.85
C GLN A 25 34.73 -23.12 36.61
N GLY A 26 35.36 -22.26 37.39
CA GLY A 26 35.33 -20.81 37.19
C GLY A 26 35.90 -20.40 35.83
N GLN A 27 37.01 -21.00 35.41
CA GLN A 27 37.59 -20.75 34.09
C GLN A 27 36.68 -21.20 32.95
N ARG A 28 36.00 -22.36 33.07
CA ARG A 28 35.01 -22.84 32.09
C ARG A 28 33.80 -21.92 32.01
N ALA A 29 33.27 -21.47 33.15
CA ALA A 29 32.18 -20.53 33.21
C ALA A 29 32.57 -19.18 32.58
N THR A 30 33.76 -18.65 32.91
CA THR A 30 34.27 -17.43 32.30
C THR A 30 34.46 -17.54 30.79
N LYS A 31 35.01 -18.68 30.33
CA LYS A 31 35.14 -18.94 28.88
C LYS A 31 33.78 -19.04 28.19
N GLY A 32 32.77 -19.63 28.82
CA GLY A 32 31.39 -19.67 28.35
C GLY A 32 30.81 -18.25 28.19
N LEU A 33 30.91 -17.45 29.24
CA LEU A 33 30.46 -16.04 29.24
C LEU A 33 31.19 -15.19 28.19
N LEU A 34 32.49 -15.35 28.04
CA LEU A 34 33.25 -14.67 27.00
C LEU A 34 32.76 -15.10 25.58
N GLY A 35 32.46 -16.37 25.40
CA GLY A 35 31.89 -16.86 24.13
C GLY A 35 30.49 -16.30 23.82
N GLU A 36 29.67 -16.17 24.85
CA GLU A 36 28.33 -15.53 24.68
C GLU A 36 28.44 -14.03 24.40
N LEU A 37 29.34 -13.33 25.13
CA LEU A 37 29.59 -11.89 24.90
C LEU A 37 30.14 -11.63 23.48
N THR A 38 31.04 -12.49 23.00
CA THR A 38 31.60 -12.37 21.65
C THR A 38 30.49 -12.55 20.59
N ARG A 39 29.62 -13.57 20.75
CA ARG A 39 28.48 -13.78 19.85
C ARG A 39 27.50 -12.61 19.89
N ALA A 40 27.14 -12.15 21.09
CA ALA A 40 26.27 -10.99 21.25
C ALA A 40 26.87 -9.72 20.60
N GLN A 41 28.18 -9.55 20.68
CA GLN A 41 28.87 -8.44 20.01
C GLN A 41 28.84 -8.56 18.48
N GLU A 42 29.00 -9.75 17.94
CA GLU A 42 28.89 -10.00 16.49
C GLU A 42 27.46 -9.79 15.98
N ASP A 43 26.47 -10.28 16.72
CA ASP A 43 25.06 -10.05 16.42
C ASP A 43 24.72 -8.55 16.43
N LEU A 44 25.17 -7.82 17.45
CA LEU A 44 24.98 -6.37 17.52
C LEU A 44 25.63 -5.63 16.35
N LYS A 45 26.81 -6.04 15.90
CA LYS A 45 27.45 -5.46 14.72
C LYS A 45 26.63 -5.72 13.46
N THR A 46 26.10 -6.92 13.30
CA THR A 46 25.26 -7.28 12.17
C THR A 46 23.96 -6.48 12.19
N TYR A 47 23.26 -6.41 13.31
CA TYR A 47 22.06 -5.60 13.46
C TYR A 47 22.31 -4.10 13.20
N ALA A 48 23.44 -3.57 13.68
CA ALA A 48 23.81 -2.18 13.43
C ALA A 48 24.08 -1.91 11.94
N ALA A 49 24.73 -2.84 11.25
CA ALA A 49 24.97 -2.75 9.81
C ALA A 49 23.66 -2.80 9.02
N ASP A 50 22.77 -3.75 9.33
CA ASP A 50 21.46 -3.89 8.70
C ASP A 50 20.58 -2.66 8.96
N ALA A 51 20.54 -2.18 10.21
CA ALA A 51 19.80 -0.97 10.55
C ALA A 51 20.32 0.25 9.78
N SER A 52 21.65 0.39 9.65
CA SER A 52 22.27 1.47 8.87
C SER A 52 21.94 1.38 7.38
N ALA A 53 21.95 0.17 6.81
CA ALA A 53 21.59 -0.06 5.42
C ALA A 53 20.11 0.29 5.16
N ARG A 54 19.21 -0.17 6.01
CA ARG A 54 17.76 0.14 5.93
C ARG A 54 17.49 1.64 6.10
N PHE A 55 18.21 2.29 7.02
CA PHE A 55 18.07 3.74 7.20
C PHE A 55 18.48 4.52 5.95
N LYS A 56 19.60 4.15 5.32
CA LYS A 56 20.05 4.77 4.05
C LYS A 56 19.05 4.57 2.92
N GLU A 57 18.48 3.36 2.81
CA GLU A 57 17.44 3.05 1.83
C GLU A 57 16.17 3.88 2.05
N LEU A 58 15.69 3.95 3.31
CA LEU A 58 14.54 4.76 3.68
C LEU A 58 14.77 6.25 3.39
N GLU A 59 15.96 6.77 3.67
CA GLU A 59 16.29 8.16 3.38
C GLU A 59 16.35 8.44 1.87
N ALA A 60 16.92 7.53 1.08
CA ALA A 60 16.91 7.62 -0.38
C ALA A 60 15.49 7.60 -0.94
N ASN A 61 14.65 6.68 -0.47
CA ASN A 61 13.25 6.57 -0.86
C ASN A 61 12.45 7.82 -0.47
N ARG A 62 12.70 8.37 0.73
CA ARG A 62 12.08 9.64 1.18
C ARG A 62 12.47 10.81 0.27
N LYS A 63 13.74 10.93 -0.09
CA LYS A 63 14.23 11.98 -1.01
C LYS A 63 13.63 11.82 -2.41
N ALA A 64 13.60 10.61 -2.94
CA ALA A 64 12.99 10.31 -4.24
C ALA A 64 11.50 10.66 -4.26
N LYS A 65 10.75 10.26 -3.21
CA LYS A 65 9.34 10.60 -3.03
C LYS A 65 9.11 12.11 -2.99
N ALA A 66 9.90 12.84 -2.20
CA ALA A 66 9.78 14.30 -2.09
C ALA A 66 10.07 15.00 -3.44
N THR A 67 11.05 14.51 -4.20
CA THR A 67 11.37 15.04 -5.53
C THR A 67 10.24 14.78 -6.52
N SER A 68 9.69 13.57 -6.53
CA SER A 68 8.56 13.20 -7.38
C SER A 68 7.31 14.01 -7.03
N GLN A 69 7.03 14.20 -5.75
CA GLN A 69 5.92 15.02 -5.29
C GLN A 69 6.04 16.46 -5.80
N LYS A 70 7.20 17.10 -5.63
CA LYS A 70 7.43 18.46 -6.13
C LYS A 70 7.29 18.57 -7.65
N LYS A 71 7.71 17.53 -8.40
CA LYS A 71 7.54 17.50 -9.85
C LYS A 71 6.06 17.45 -10.24
N ILE A 72 5.28 16.60 -9.57
CA ILE A 72 3.85 16.46 -9.79
C ILE A 72 3.12 17.76 -9.43
N GLU A 73 3.41 18.35 -8.27
CA GLU A 73 2.81 19.64 -7.86
C GLU A 73 3.06 20.74 -8.90
N LYS A 74 4.28 20.81 -9.45
CA LYS A 74 4.60 21.76 -10.53
C LYS A 74 3.80 21.48 -11.81
N GLN A 75 3.64 20.21 -12.17
CA GLN A 75 2.86 19.82 -13.36
C GLN A 75 1.37 20.14 -13.16
N ILE A 76 0.82 19.90 -11.98
CA ILE A 76 -0.56 20.24 -11.62
C ILE A 76 -0.76 21.76 -11.73
N ALA A 77 0.11 22.55 -11.10
CA ALA A 77 0.01 24.01 -11.14
C ALA A 77 0.12 24.56 -12.58
N ALA A 78 0.97 23.96 -13.40
CA ALA A 78 1.08 24.34 -14.81
C ALA A 78 -0.19 24.01 -15.60
N ALA A 79 -0.79 22.85 -15.37
CA ALA A 79 -2.04 22.43 -15.99
C ALA A 79 -3.22 23.31 -15.55
N GLU A 80 -3.34 23.62 -14.26
CA GLU A 80 -4.36 24.51 -13.72
C GLU A 80 -4.25 25.92 -14.29
N LYS A 81 -3.01 26.44 -14.41
CA LYS A 81 -2.76 27.73 -15.04
C LYS A 81 -3.21 27.74 -16.50
N LEU A 82 -2.82 26.73 -17.28
CA LEU A 82 -3.24 26.60 -18.66
C LEU A 82 -4.76 26.52 -18.80
N GLU A 83 -5.42 25.71 -17.97
CA GLU A 83 -6.90 25.62 -17.96
C GLU A 83 -7.55 26.95 -17.57
N SER A 84 -6.96 27.72 -16.66
CA SER A 84 -7.48 29.04 -16.28
C SER A 84 -7.35 30.10 -17.39
N GLU A 85 -6.33 29.95 -18.24
CA GLU A 85 -6.05 30.87 -19.36
C GLU A 85 -6.93 30.62 -20.58
N LEU A 86 -7.59 29.43 -20.65
CA LEU A 86 -8.52 29.12 -21.75
C LEU A 86 -9.78 30.00 -21.67
N ALA A 87 -10.25 30.47 -22.82
CA ALA A 87 -11.54 31.17 -22.91
C ALA A 87 -12.69 30.27 -22.46
N LYS A 88 -13.76 30.84 -21.93
CA LYS A 88 -14.92 30.09 -21.42
C LYS A 88 -15.49 29.12 -22.45
N GLU A 89 -15.59 29.53 -23.69
CA GLU A 89 -16.08 28.71 -24.80
C GLU A 89 -15.20 27.50 -25.07
N GLU A 90 -13.88 27.66 -24.99
CA GLU A 90 -12.92 26.55 -25.14
C GLU A 90 -13.04 25.54 -24.00
N LYS A 91 -13.24 26.01 -22.76
CA LYS A 91 -13.49 25.15 -21.60
C LYS A 91 -14.77 24.32 -21.76
N GLU A 92 -15.85 24.96 -22.21
CA GLU A 92 -17.13 24.29 -22.45
C GLU A 92 -17.01 23.28 -23.61
N ARG A 93 -16.27 23.63 -24.67
CA ARG A 93 -16.00 22.74 -25.79
C ARG A 93 -15.18 21.51 -25.35
N LEU A 94 -14.13 21.73 -24.57
CA LEU A 94 -13.29 20.66 -24.03
C LEU A 94 -14.10 19.71 -23.13
N ALA A 95 -14.93 20.24 -22.24
CA ALA A 95 -15.81 19.46 -21.38
C ALA A 95 -16.81 18.59 -22.17
N ARG A 96 -17.35 19.11 -23.30
CA ARG A 96 -18.22 18.31 -24.18
C ARG A 96 -17.46 17.18 -24.86
N LEU A 97 -16.28 17.46 -25.42
CA LEU A 97 -15.44 16.44 -26.07
C LEU A 97 -15.04 15.34 -25.11
N GLU A 98 -14.65 15.70 -23.89
CA GLU A 98 -14.36 14.72 -22.83
C GLU A 98 -15.58 13.84 -22.52
N LYS A 99 -16.74 14.45 -22.35
CA LYS A 99 -17.99 13.72 -22.07
C LYS A 99 -18.38 12.79 -23.21
N GLU A 100 -18.24 13.24 -24.46
CA GLU A 100 -18.49 12.43 -25.64
C GLU A 100 -17.50 11.25 -25.75
N ALA A 101 -16.22 11.48 -25.49
CA ALA A 101 -15.19 10.43 -25.50
C ALA A 101 -15.46 9.38 -24.41
N GLN A 102 -15.81 9.83 -23.20
CA GLN A 102 -16.18 8.95 -22.10
C GLN A 102 -17.44 8.14 -22.40
N ALA A 103 -18.47 8.78 -23.00
CA ALA A 103 -19.69 8.10 -23.39
C ALA A 103 -19.43 7.04 -24.46
N LYS A 104 -18.60 7.34 -25.47
CA LYS A 104 -18.21 6.36 -26.51
C LYS A 104 -17.44 5.18 -25.90
N ALA A 105 -16.49 5.44 -25.03
CA ALA A 105 -15.73 4.39 -24.36
C ALA A 105 -16.63 3.51 -23.48
N GLN A 106 -17.54 4.13 -22.73
CA GLN A 106 -18.53 3.42 -21.92
C GLN A 106 -19.45 2.56 -22.77
N THR A 107 -19.98 3.10 -23.90
CA THR A 107 -20.84 2.35 -24.81
C THR A 107 -20.11 1.14 -25.39
N ALA A 108 -18.88 1.33 -25.89
CA ALA A 108 -18.06 0.23 -26.41
C ALA A 108 -17.81 -0.86 -25.35
N TRP A 109 -17.58 -0.46 -24.10
CA TRP A 109 -17.39 -1.39 -23.00
C TRP A 109 -18.68 -2.16 -22.65
N LEU A 110 -19.83 -1.48 -22.62
CA LEU A 110 -21.14 -2.13 -22.39
C LEU A 110 -21.51 -3.09 -23.52
N ASP A 111 -21.23 -2.71 -24.76
CA ASP A 111 -21.48 -3.53 -25.94
C ASP A 111 -20.61 -4.80 -25.98
N SER A 112 -19.50 -4.84 -25.24
CA SER A 112 -18.69 -6.05 -25.08
C SER A 112 -19.43 -7.17 -24.33
N GLY A 113 -20.59 -6.86 -23.72
CA GLY A 113 -21.42 -7.82 -22.98
C GLY A 113 -20.91 -8.15 -21.58
N ILE A 114 -19.88 -7.46 -21.10
CA ILE A 114 -19.19 -7.73 -19.83
C ILE A 114 -20.11 -7.65 -18.59
N LEU A 115 -21.23 -6.93 -18.69
CA LEU A 115 -22.19 -6.83 -17.59
C LEU A 115 -23.19 -7.99 -17.51
N LYS A 116 -23.24 -8.87 -18.52
CA LYS A 116 -24.28 -9.93 -18.59
C LYS A 116 -24.11 -10.99 -17.49
N ASP A 117 -22.88 -11.18 -17.03
CA ASP A 117 -22.51 -12.24 -16.09
C ASP A 117 -22.05 -11.69 -14.73
N LEU A 118 -22.24 -10.37 -14.47
CA LEU A 118 -21.82 -9.78 -13.20
C LEU A 118 -22.72 -10.23 -12.05
N ASP A 119 -22.10 -10.86 -11.06
CA ASP A 119 -22.73 -11.11 -9.75
C ASP A 119 -22.90 -9.77 -9.00
N THR A 120 -24.13 -9.31 -8.90
CA THR A 120 -24.50 -8.06 -8.22
C THR A 120 -24.46 -8.15 -6.69
N GLY A 121 -24.01 -9.27 -6.15
CA GLY A 121 -23.97 -9.55 -4.72
C GLY A 121 -22.90 -8.76 -3.94
N ALA A 122 -23.17 -7.49 -3.62
CA ALA A 122 -22.31 -6.71 -2.75
C ALA A 122 -22.26 -7.32 -1.34
N THR A 123 -21.05 -7.43 -0.77
CA THR A 123 -20.92 -7.75 0.66
C THR A 123 -21.40 -6.58 1.53
N GLU A 124 -21.66 -6.84 2.81
CA GLU A 124 -22.01 -5.77 3.75
C GLU A 124 -20.94 -4.68 3.82
N ARG A 125 -19.65 -5.07 3.83
CA ARG A 125 -18.53 -4.12 3.79
C ARG A 125 -18.48 -3.35 2.48
N GLY A 126 -18.64 -4.04 1.36
CA GLY A 126 -18.71 -3.40 0.04
C GLY A 126 -19.82 -2.35 -0.05
N ARG A 127 -21.02 -2.67 0.46
CA ARG A 127 -22.14 -1.70 0.52
C ARG A 127 -21.80 -0.48 1.36
N LYS A 128 -21.22 -0.66 2.57
CA LYS A 128 -20.78 0.45 3.43
C LYS A 128 -19.72 1.33 2.76
N ALA A 129 -18.76 0.71 2.06
CA ALA A 129 -17.75 1.46 1.32
C ALA A 129 -18.37 2.27 0.17
N VAL A 130 -19.28 1.68 -0.60
CA VAL A 130 -20.01 2.38 -1.67
C VAL A 130 -20.85 3.52 -1.12
N GLU A 131 -21.60 3.29 -0.03
CA GLU A 131 -22.39 4.33 0.64
C GLU A 131 -21.51 5.52 1.07
N TYR A 132 -20.38 5.24 1.71
CA TYR A 132 -19.44 6.30 2.08
C TYR A 132 -18.94 7.08 0.85
N ALA A 133 -18.48 6.38 -0.18
CA ALA A 133 -17.90 7.01 -1.36
C ALA A 133 -18.93 7.88 -2.11
N THR A 134 -20.15 7.38 -2.27
CA THR A 134 -21.25 8.11 -2.93
C THR A 134 -21.71 9.32 -2.14
N ALA A 135 -21.66 9.26 -0.80
CA ALA A 135 -21.93 10.42 0.05
C ALA A 135 -20.91 11.57 -0.10
N GLN A 136 -19.77 11.32 -0.76
CA GLN A 136 -18.76 12.36 -1.03
C GLN A 136 -18.96 13.04 -2.40
N ILE A 137 -19.93 12.62 -3.22
CA ILE A 137 -20.19 13.21 -4.53
C ILE A 137 -20.38 14.75 -4.42
N GLY A 138 -19.77 15.47 -5.35
CA GLY A 138 -19.77 16.93 -5.40
C GLY A 138 -18.60 17.58 -4.64
N LYS A 139 -17.90 16.88 -3.76
CA LYS A 139 -16.69 17.42 -3.11
C LYS A 139 -15.54 17.54 -4.12
N PRO A 140 -14.70 18.58 -4.00
CA PRO A 140 -13.64 18.83 -4.96
C PRO A 140 -12.53 17.77 -4.89
N TYR A 141 -11.92 17.53 -6.05
CA TYR A 141 -10.64 16.80 -6.12
C TYR A 141 -9.52 17.67 -5.56
N GLN A 142 -8.68 17.08 -4.75
CA GLN A 142 -7.40 17.68 -4.35
C GLN A 142 -6.34 16.59 -4.23
N TRP A 143 -5.23 16.77 -4.90
CA TRP A 143 -4.11 15.82 -4.85
C TRP A 143 -3.62 15.58 -3.42
N GLY A 144 -3.48 14.31 -3.04
CA GLY A 144 -3.02 13.89 -1.72
C GLY A 144 -4.07 13.99 -0.62
N ALA A 145 -5.30 14.44 -0.91
CA ALA A 145 -6.35 14.60 0.09
C ALA A 145 -7.07 13.28 0.41
N GLU A 146 -7.43 13.12 1.69
CA GLU A 146 -8.13 11.98 2.26
C GLU A 146 -9.45 12.37 2.98
N GLY A 147 -9.97 13.55 2.67
CA GLY A 147 -11.20 14.07 3.28
C GLY A 147 -10.98 14.91 4.53
N PRO A 148 -12.06 15.34 5.18
CA PRO A 148 -13.46 15.22 4.74
C PRO A 148 -13.89 16.27 3.71
N LYS A 149 -13.08 17.31 3.43
CA LYS A 149 -13.47 18.43 2.54
C LYS A 149 -13.20 18.12 1.06
N SER A 150 -12.15 17.39 0.77
CA SER A 150 -11.68 17.05 -0.58
C SER A 150 -11.01 15.69 -0.57
N TYR A 151 -10.88 15.07 -1.74
CA TYR A 151 -10.24 13.75 -1.90
C TYR A 151 -9.46 13.70 -3.20
N ASP A 152 -8.38 12.91 -3.24
CA ASP A 152 -7.90 12.34 -4.49
C ASP A 152 -8.55 10.98 -4.78
N CYS A 153 -8.26 10.37 -5.92
CA CYS A 153 -8.89 9.13 -6.35
C CYS A 153 -8.71 7.98 -5.35
N SER A 154 -7.49 7.75 -4.91
CA SER A 154 -7.15 6.67 -3.96
C SER A 154 -7.43 7.05 -2.51
N GLY A 155 -7.44 8.33 -2.15
CA GLY A 155 -7.89 8.83 -0.87
C GLY A 155 -9.39 8.58 -0.65
N LEU A 156 -10.20 8.78 -1.68
CA LEU A 156 -11.62 8.45 -1.64
C LEU A 156 -11.83 6.95 -1.38
N THR A 157 -11.19 6.10 -2.16
CA THR A 157 -11.35 4.64 -2.03
C THR A 157 -10.80 4.11 -0.71
N SER A 158 -9.67 4.63 -0.23
CA SER A 158 -9.09 4.20 1.05
C SER A 158 -9.98 4.59 2.23
N GLN A 159 -10.51 5.81 2.25
CA GLN A 159 -11.42 6.26 3.32
C GLN A 159 -12.76 5.54 3.29
N ALA A 160 -13.27 5.23 2.11
CA ALA A 160 -14.47 4.43 1.96
C ALA A 160 -14.31 3.04 2.60
N TRP A 161 -13.19 2.38 2.36
CA TRP A 161 -12.91 1.09 2.96
C TRP A 161 -12.58 1.16 4.45
N VAL A 162 -11.93 2.23 4.90
CA VAL A 162 -11.76 2.49 6.35
C VAL A 162 -13.13 2.62 7.03
N SER A 163 -14.09 3.31 6.43
CA SER A 163 -15.46 3.41 6.96
C SER A 163 -16.19 2.06 7.03
N ALA A 164 -15.83 1.13 6.15
CA ALA A 164 -16.33 -0.23 6.13
C ALA A 164 -15.56 -1.18 7.08
N GLY A 165 -14.61 -0.65 7.87
CA GLY A 165 -13.82 -1.41 8.84
C GLY A 165 -12.62 -2.14 8.25
N GLN A 166 -12.13 -1.71 7.07
CA GLN A 166 -10.98 -2.32 6.41
C GLN A 166 -10.01 -1.27 5.88
N THR A 167 -8.77 -1.31 6.35
CA THR A 167 -7.70 -0.46 5.82
C THR A 167 -7.12 -1.05 4.54
N ILE A 168 -7.00 -0.22 3.51
CA ILE A 168 -6.37 -0.57 2.23
C ILE A 168 -5.22 0.41 1.93
N PRO A 169 -4.31 0.07 1.00
CA PRO A 169 -3.20 0.94 0.66
C PRO A 169 -3.64 2.32 0.19
N ARG A 170 -2.81 3.34 0.50
CA ARG A 170 -3.14 4.74 0.25
C ARG A 170 -3.14 5.13 -1.23
N THR A 171 -2.23 4.59 -2.04
CA THR A 171 -2.09 4.99 -3.45
C THR A 171 -2.69 3.96 -4.40
N SER A 172 -3.17 4.41 -5.56
CA SER A 172 -3.73 3.52 -6.59
C SER A 172 -2.77 2.43 -7.04
N GLN A 173 -1.47 2.77 -7.17
CA GLN A 173 -0.41 1.80 -7.50
C GLN A 173 -0.24 0.73 -6.42
N GLN A 174 -0.29 1.14 -5.15
CA GLN A 174 -0.20 0.19 -4.05
C GLN A 174 -1.48 -0.66 -3.92
N GLN A 175 -2.66 -0.06 -4.15
CA GLN A 175 -3.92 -0.81 -4.22
C GLN A 175 -3.85 -1.88 -5.31
N TRP A 176 -3.36 -1.53 -6.51
CA TRP A 176 -3.13 -2.48 -7.59
C TRP A 176 -2.13 -3.59 -7.23
N LYS A 177 -1.05 -3.24 -6.58
CA LYS A 177 0.03 -4.19 -6.24
C LYS A 177 -0.32 -5.14 -5.10
N GLN A 178 -1.10 -4.69 -4.11
CA GLN A 178 -1.26 -5.39 -2.83
C GLN A 178 -2.62 -6.04 -2.64
N LEU A 179 -3.67 -5.55 -3.32
CA LEU A 179 -5.00 -6.14 -3.20
C LEU A 179 -5.17 -7.33 -4.16
N LYS A 180 -6.09 -8.22 -3.81
CA LYS A 180 -6.41 -9.39 -4.63
C LYS A 180 -7.02 -8.95 -5.95
N ARG A 181 -6.43 -9.39 -7.06
CA ARG A 181 -7.01 -9.20 -8.40
C ARG A 181 -8.21 -10.10 -8.59
N VAL A 182 -9.20 -9.58 -9.31
CA VAL A 182 -10.38 -10.33 -9.75
C VAL A 182 -10.61 -10.04 -11.23
N ASP A 183 -11.23 -10.98 -11.90
CA ASP A 183 -11.61 -10.77 -13.29
C ASP A 183 -12.73 -9.70 -13.37
N VAL A 184 -12.79 -8.97 -14.48
CA VAL A 184 -13.78 -7.91 -14.66
C VAL A 184 -15.19 -8.49 -14.62
N GLU A 185 -15.36 -9.73 -15.08
CA GLU A 185 -16.61 -10.49 -15.08
C GLU A 185 -17.10 -10.85 -13.67
N ASP A 186 -16.19 -10.95 -12.72
CA ASP A 186 -16.49 -11.24 -11.30
C ASP A 186 -16.65 -9.98 -10.43
N MET A 187 -16.69 -8.80 -11.06
CA MET A 187 -16.72 -7.52 -10.37
C MET A 187 -18.04 -7.31 -9.62
N ARG A 188 -17.96 -6.82 -8.39
CA ARG A 188 -19.11 -6.51 -7.55
C ARG A 188 -18.98 -5.13 -6.89
N PRO A 189 -20.10 -4.50 -6.44
CA PRO A 189 -20.04 -3.21 -5.76
C PRO A 189 -19.08 -3.21 -4.56
N GLY A 190 -18.20 -2.20 -4.52
CA GLY A 190 -17.09 -2.09 -3.56
C GLY A 190 -15.74 -2.47 -4.15
N ASP A 191 -15.66 -3.28 -5.21
CA ASP A 191 -14.41 -3.54 -5.90
C ASP A 191 -13.83 -2.25 -6.51
N LEU A 192 -12.51 -2.22 -6.67
CA LEU A 192 -11.81 -1.05 -7.18
C LEU A 192 -11.35 -1.33 -8.61
N ILE A 193 -11.75 -0.45 -9.51
CA ILE A 193 -11.28 -0.47 -10.89
C ILE A 193 -10.05 0.41 -10.98
N ILE A 194 -8.95 -0.19 -11.39
CA ILE A 194 -7.68 0.49 -11.62
C ILE A 194 -7.60 0.85 -13.10
N TYR A 195 -7.22 2.07 -13.38
CA TYR A 195 -7.17 2.63 -14.73
C TYR A 195 -5.75 3.01 -15.10
N PHE A 196 -5.50 2.99 -16.42
CA PHE A 196 -4.25 3.27 -17.10
C PHE A 196 -3.12 2.27 -16.77
N ASP A 197 -2.22 2.08 -17.70
CA ASP A 197 -1.13 1.08 -17.61
C ASP A 197 -0.18 1.31 -16.44
N ASP A 198 -0.08 2.55 -15.97
CA ASP A 198 0.73 2.96 -14.80
C ASP A 198 -0.05 2.92 -13.47
N ALA A 199 -1.30 2.44 -13.48
CA ALA A 199 -2.19 2.44 -12.33
C ALA A 199 -2.37 3.83 -11.69
N SER A 200 -2.33 4.90 -12.48
CA SER A 200 -2.36 6.28 -11.98
C SER A 200 -3.74 6.73 -11.49
N HIS A 201 -4.79 5.97 -11.77
CA HIS A 201 -6.15 6.30 -11.33
C HIS A 201 -6.92 5.09 -10.81
N VAL A 202 -7.88 5.36 -9.92
CA VAL A 202 -8.76 4.35 -9.33
C VAL A 202 -10.15 4.91 -9.10
N GLY A 203 -11.17 4.07 -9.29
CA GLY A 203 -12.54 4.34 -8.88
C GLY A 203 -13.15 3.12 -8.20
N MET A 204 -14.23 3.32 -7.47
CA MET A 204 -14.97 2.24 -6.82
C MET A 204 -16.20 1.88 -7.65
N TYR A 205 -16.31 0.62 -8.01
CA TYR A 205 -17.49 0.10 -8.70
C TYR A 205 -18.72 0.16 -7.79
N VAL A 206 -19.81 0.70 -8.30
CA VAL A 206 -21.05 0.89 -7.54
C VAL A 206 -22.21 0.03 -8.04
N GLY A 207 -21.99 -0.73 -9.11
CA GLY A 207 -23.03 -1.52 -9.79
C GLY A 207 -23.45 -0.89 -11.11
N ASP A 208 -24.19 -1.64 -11.91
CA ASP A 208 -24.81 -1.22 -13.16
C ASP A 208 -23.84 -0.53 -14.14
N GLY A 209 -22.61 -1.04 -14.22
CA GLY A 209 -21.57 -0.49 -15.10
C GLY A 209 -21.08 0.90 -14.69
N SER A 210 -21.27 1.29 -13.45
CA SER A 210 -20.94 2.62 -12.95
C SER A 210 -19.83 2.59 -11.91
N VAL A 211 -19.06 3.68 -11.84
CA VAL A 211 -17.96 3.88 -10.89
C VAL A 211 -18.09 5.25 -10.22
N VAL A 212 -17.86 5.31 -8.92
CA VAL A 212 -17.66 6.58 -8.22
C VAL A 212 -16.16 6.85 -8.12
N HIS A 213 -15.74 8.05 -8.47
CA HIS A 213 -14.32 8.44 -8.44
C HIS A 213 -14.13 9.95 -8.19
N ALA A 214 -12.94 10.32 -7.74
CA ALA A 214 -12.44 11.70 -7.74
C ALA A 214 -11.54 11.86 -8.98
N PRO A 215 -12.00 12.56 -10.05
CA PRO A 215 -11.37 12.44 -11.37
C PRO A 215 -9.97 13.07 -11.45
N ARG A 216 -9.87 14.39 -11.24
CA ARG A 216 -8.64 15.20 -11.40
C ARG A 216 -8.83 16.61 -10.85
N PRO A 217 -7.76 17.41 -10.70
CA PRO A 217 -7.86 18.82 -10.33
C PRO A 217 -8.89 19.58 -11.17
N GLY A 218 -9.62 20.48 -10.54
CA GLY A 218 -10.69 21.27 -11.18
C GLY A 218 -12.00 20.52 -11.39
N ARG A 219 -12.11 19.27 -10.94
CA ARG A 219 -13.34 18.45 -10.98
C ARG A 219 -13.76 18.04 -9.59
N SER A 220 -15.01 17.64 -9.48
CA SER A 220 -15.58 17.10 -8.24
C SER A 220 -15.79 15.59 -8.35
N ILE A 221 -15.88 14.93 -7.20
CA ILE A 221 -16.27 13.52 -7.11
C ILE A 221 -17.60 13.32 -7.81
N THR A 222 -17.67 12.32 -8.67
CA THR A 222 -18.82 12.05 -9.53
C THR A 222 -18.97 10.57 -9.81
N ILE A 223 -20.13 10.20 -10.33
CA ILE A 223 -20.35 8.89 -10.95
C ILE A 223 -20.02 9.00 -12.45
N ALA A 224 -19.32 8.02 -12.96
CA ALA A 224 -19.00 7.86 -14.37
C ALA A 224 -19.27 6.41 -14.80
N GLY A 225 -19.27 6.16 -16.11
CA GLY A 225 -19.28 4.80 -16.62
C GLY A 225 -17.99 4.07 -16.30
N ALA A 226 -18.05 2.84 -15.84
CA ALA A 226 -16.88 2.04 -15.47
C ALA A 226 -15.90 1.87 -16.65
N GLY A 227 -16.39 1.74 -17.89
CA GLY A 227 -15.60 1.66 -19.11
C GLY A 227 -15.22 3.01 -19.73
N SER A 228 -15.46 4.15 -19.06
CA SER A 228 -15.18 5.48 -19.59
C SER A 228 -13.69 5.83 -19.70
N MET A 229 -12.81 5.01 -19.10
CA MET A 229 -11.35 5.14 -19.11
C MET A 229 -10.73 3.76 -19.39
N PRO A 230 -9.48 3.69 -19.89
CA PRO A 230 -8.78 2.42 -20.11
C PRO A 230 -8.60 1.65 -18.79
N ILE A 231 -9.24 0.48 -18.69
CA ILE A 231 -9.19 -0.38 -17.51
C ILE A 231 -7.90 -1.20 -17.55
N LEU A 232 -7.08 -1.09 -16.49
CA LEU A 232 -5.93 -1.96 -16.25
C LEU A 232 -6.37 -3.29 -15.62
N GLY A 233 -7.35 -3.23 -14.73
CA GLY A 233 -7.92 -4.38 -14.06
C GLY A 233 -8.72 -4.01 -12.83
N VAL A 234 -9.19 -5.03 -12.10
CA VAL A 234 -10.02 -4.88 -10.91
C VAL A 234 -9.33 -5.51 -9.71
N VAL A 235 -9.46 -4.89 -8.55
CA VAL A 235 -8.96 -5.43 -7.29
C VAL A 235 -10.05 -5.41 -6.22
N ARG A 236 -10.02 -6.42 -5.35
CA ARG A 236 -11.02 -6.65 -4.31
C ARG A 236 -10.44 -6.45 -2.93
N PRO A 237 -10.88 -5.44 -2.18
CA PRO A 237 -10.40 -5.19 -0.82
C PRO A 237 -10.90 -6.19 0.23
N ASP A 238 -12.14 -6.63 0.16
CA ASP A 238 -12.79 -7.43 1.20
C ASP A 238 -12.54 -8.95 1.10
N THR A 239 -11.33 -9.33 0.75
CA THR A 239 -10.93 -10.73 0.90
C THR A 239 -10.72 -11.04 2.38
N ALA A 240 -11.40 -12.08 2.89
CA ALA A 240 -11.10 -12.60 4.22
C ALA A 240 -9.59 -12.91 4.34
N PRO A 241 -8.94 -12.53 5.46
CA PRO A 241 -7.55 -12.91 5.68
C PRO A 241 -7.47 -14.44 5.67
N GLY A 242 -6.84 -15.03 4.64
CA GLY A 242 -6.59 -16.47 4.56
C GLY A 242 -6.91 -17.17 3.24
N GLN A 243 -7.51 -16.53 2.24
CA GLN A 243 -7.67 -17.16 0.92
C GLN A 243 -6.57 -16.66 -0.04
N ALA A 244 -5.39 -17.25 0.08
CA ALA A 244 -4.40 -17.21 -1.00
C ALA A 244 -4.99 -17.94 -2.21
N SER A 245 -5.04 -17.25 -3.35
CA SER A 245 -5.45 -17.85 -4.62
C SER A 245 -4.53 -19.00 -4.97
N THR A 246 -5.07 -20.21 -5.04
CA THR A 246 -4.44 -21.30 -5.80
C THR A 246 -4.54 -20.92 -7.28
N PRO A 247 -3.43 -20.87 -8.03
CA PRO A 247 -3.49 -20.67 -9.46
C PRO A 247 -4.19 -21.89 -10.08
N LYS A 248 -5.23 -21.66 -10.88
CA LYS A 248 -5.75 -22.68 -11.78
C LYS A 248 -4.66 -22.98 -12.79
N GLY A 249 -4.17 -24.25 -12.78
CA GLY A 249 -3.27 -24.79 -13.76
C GLY A 249 -3.91 -24.93 -15.15
#